data_c4ac9985c6181c06cb7c2b208d112118
#
_entry.id   c4ac9985c6181c06cb7c2b208d112118
#
_cell.length_a   1.000
_cell.length_b   1.000
_cell.length_c   1.000
_cell.angle_alpha   90.00
_cell.angle_beta   90.00
_cell.angle_gamma   90.00
#
_symmetry.space_group_name_H-M   'P 1'
#
loop_
_entity.id
_entity.type
_entity.pdbx_description
1 polymer ?
#
loop_
_entity_poly.entity_id
_entity_poly.type
_entity_poly.pdbx_seq_one_letter_code
_entity_poly.pdbx_strand_id
1 'polypeptide(L)'
;MSRRWKWRLAVYALLAVGLFAGWRYALKWAENRQQGEPDVVFRETPQDAVDKMLDMARVGPDDVVYDLGCGDARFLVTAAKKHGCRGVGYEIQPHVAALARQRVAEAGLGERIEIREQDLFDGTLDIRPATVVTLFLLPQLNVKLIPEFQTLRPGSRIVSFLFDMEGVRPKESIIYQMPNLKRDCRLFMWETPLEFTERPWWDWRGWR
;
A
#
# COMPACT_ATOMS: atom_id res chain seq x y z
N MET A 1 8.26 5.93 -65.02
CA MET A 1 7.54 5.89 -63.72
C MET A 1 7.12 7.30 -63.37
N SER A 2 5.82 7.61 -63.38
CA SER A 2 5.30 8.98 -63.22
C SER A 2 5.56 9.50 -61.80
N ARG A 3 5.79 10.81 -61.67
CA ARG A 3 6.03 11.53 -60.41
C ARG A 3 4.93 11.24 -59.35
N ARG A 4 3.70 10.98 -59.78
CA ARG A 4 2.54 10.64 -58.96
C ARG A 4 2.64 9.28 -58.24
N TRP A 5 3.33 8.29 -58.81
CA TRP A 5 3.56 6.97 -58.13
C TRP A 5 4.58 7.08 -57.00
N LYS A 6 5.64 7.85 -57.16
CA LYS A 6 6.65 8.04 -56.09
C LYS A 6 6.02 8.68 -54.85
N TRP A 7 5.13 9.65 -55.02
CA TRP A 7 4.37 10.26 -53.94
C TRP A 7 3.44 9.28 -53.21
N ARG A 8 2.74 8.42 -53.95
CA ARG A 8 1.88 7.41 -53.36
C ARG A 8 2.68 6.39 -52.53
N LEU A 9 3.82 5.94 -53.03
CA LEU A 9 4.70 5.02 -52.27
C LEU A 9 5.26 5.71 -51.01
N ALA A 10 5.63 6.95 -51.05
CA ALA A 10 6.09 7.70 -49.89
C ALA A 10 4.98 7.84 -48.80
N VAL A 11 3.74 8.12 -49.22
CA VAL A 11 2.60 8.18 -48.29
C VAL A 11 2.32 6.82 -47.65
N TYR A 12 2.34 5.72 -48.40
CA TYR A 12 2.16 4.39 -47.86
C TYR A 12 3.27 3.96 -46.91
N ALA A 13 4.52 4.35 -47.20
CA ALA A 13 5.66 4.12 -46.32
C ALA A 13 5.51 4.85 -44.99
N LEU A 14 5.09 6.12 -45.01
CA LEU A 14 4.84 6.92 -43.81
C LEU A 14 3.67 6.35 -42.98
N LEU A 15 2.60 5.90 -43.62
CA LEU A 15 1.49 5.27 -42.94
C LEU A 15 1.90 3.93 -42.30
N ALA A 16 2.71 3.11 -43.00
CA ALA A 16 3.22 1.86 -42.47
C ALA A 16 4.15 2.09 -41.26
N VAL A 17 5.00 3.11 -41.29
CA VAL A 17 5.87 3.51 -40.15
C VAL A 17 5.01 3.98 -38.97
N GLY A 18 3.97 4.78 -39.22
CA GLY A 18 3.06 5.26 -38.18
C GLY A 18 2.29 4.12 -37.51
N LEU A 19 1.78 3.15 -38.32
CA LEU A 19 1.07 1.97 -37.82
C LEU A 19 2.02 1.05 -37.02
N PHE A 20 3.25 0.85 -37.49
CA PHE A 20 4.25 0.05 -36.80
C PHE A 20 4.68 0.69 -35.48
N ALA A 21 4.87 2.00 -35.44
CA ALA A 21 5.19 2.74 -34.22
C ALA A 21 4.02 2.70 -33.22
N GLY A 22 2.79 2.88 -33.70
CA GLY A 22 1.58 2.75 -32.87
C GLY A 22 1.40 1.34 -32.31
N TRP A 23 1.65 0.31 -33.11
CA TRP A 23 1.61 -1.08 -32.66
C TRP A 23 2.69 -1.41 -31.63
N ARG A 24 3.93 -0.94 -31.85
CA ARG A 24 5.02 -1.08 -30.86
C ARG A 24 4.69 -0.36 -29.55
N TYR A 25 4.08 0.83 -29.63
CA TYR A 25 3.65 1.58 -28.45
C TYR A 25 2.53 0.82 -27.68
N ALA A 26 1.57 0.27 -28.41
CA ALA A 26 0.49 -0.50 -27.84
C ALA A 26 0.97 -1.82 -27.17
N LEU A 27 1.96 -2.50 -27.80
CA LEU A 27 2.59 -3.67 -27.21
C LEU A 27 3.34 -3.33 -25.93
N LYS A 28 4.15 -2.27 -25.95
CA LYS A 28 4.89 -1.82 -24.77
C LYS A 28 3.93 -1.37 -23.63
N TRP A 29 2.82 -0.75 -23.98
CA TRP A 29 1.77 -0.39 -23.03
C TRP A 29 1.06 -1.62 -22.44
N ALA A 30 0.83 -2.65 -23.25
CA ALA A 30 0.25 -3.92 -22.79
C ALA A 30 1.23 -4.71 -21.91
N GLU A 31 2.51 -4.73 -22.25
CA GLU A 31 3.58 -5.33 -21.43
C GLU A 31 3.73 -4.65 -20.07
N ASN A 32 3.71 -3.31 -20.04
CA ASN A 32 3.75 -2.54 -18.78
C ASN A 32 2.50 -2.80 -17.92
N ARG A 33 1.33 -3.01 -18.52
CA ARG A 33 0.12 -3.36 -17.80
C ARG A 33 0.15 -4.76 -17.19
N GLN A 34 0.88 -5.69 -17.80
CA GLN A 34 1.08 -7.05 -17.27
C GLN A 34 2.14 -7.11 -16.16
N GLN A 35 3.00 -6.10 -16.06
CA GLN A 35 4.02 -6.01 -15.01
C GLN A 35 3.53 -5.31 -13.74
N GLY A 36 2.22 -4.97 -13.65
CA GLY A 36 1.63 -4.38 -12.45
C GLY A 36 2.41 -3.17 -11.98
N GLU A 37 2.37 -2.05 -12.76
CA GLU A 37 2.86 -0.79 -12.18
C GLU A 37 2.07 -0.54 -10.88
N PRO A 38 2.76 -0.36 -9.76
CA PRO A 38 2.07 -0.18 -8.49
C PRO A 38 1.24 1.10 -8.55
N ASP A 39 0.00 1.05 -8.09
CA ASP A 39 -0.88 2.21 -7.97
C ASP A 39 -0.27 3.32 -7.10
N VAL A 40 0.79 3.01 -6.36
CA VAL A 40 1.47 3.91 -5.42
C VAL A 40 2.98 3.77 -5.52
N VAL A 41 3.67 4.90 -5.69
CA VAL A 41 5.13 4.97 -5.57
C VAL A 41 5.52 4.75 -4.11
N PHE A 42 6.49 3.87 -3.85
CA PHE A 42 7.04 3.64 -2.51
C PHE A 42 7.44 4.96 -1.84
N ARG A 43 6.83 5.24 -0.71
CA ARG A 43 7.18 6.35 0.19
C ARG A 43 7.39 5.84 1.60
N GLU A 44 8.49 6.25 2.19
CA GLU A 44 8.82 5.87 3.55
C GLU A 44 7.92 6.57 4.58
N THR A 45 7.32 5.80 5.48
CA THR A 45 6.69 6.38 6.68
C THR A 45 7.79 6.90 7.61
N PRO A 46 7.73 8.16 8.09
CA PRO A 46 8.69 8.68 9.07
C PRO A 46 8.73 7.83 10.34
N GLN A 47 9.91 7.64 10.92
CA GLN A 47 10.10 6.74 12.06
C GLN A 47 9.26 7.13 13.29
N ASP A 48 9.14 8.42 13.56
CA ASP A 48 8.32 8.94 14.66
C ASP A 48 6.82 8.66 14.46
N ALA A 49 6.35 8.67 13.20
CA ALA A 49 4.99 8.26 12.88
C ALA A 49 4.79 6.74 13.03
N VAL A 50 5.77 5.92 12.61
CA VAL A 50 5.77 4.46 12.84
C VAL A 50 5.62 4.17 14.34
N ASP A 51 6.44 4.79 15.16
CA ASP A 51 6.42 4.60 16.61
C ASP A 51 5.05 4.98 17.20
N LYS A 52 4.51 6.12 16.79
CA LYS A 52 3.21 6.59 17.23
C LYS A 52 2.06 5.68 16.81
N MET A 53 2.11 5.12 15.59
CA MET A 53 1.10 4.17 15.10
C MET A 53 1.14 2.84 15.87
N LEU A 54 2.35 2.35 16.19
CA LEU A 54 2.51 1.14 17.04
C LEU A 54 1.93 1.35 18.44
N ASP A 55 2.16 2.53 19.03
CA ASP A 55 1.59 2.92 20.32
C ASP A 55 0.06 2.98 20.27
N MET A 56 -0.51 3.62 19.22
CA MET A 56 -1.98 3.69 19.01
C MET A 56 -2.59 2.28 18.90
N ALA A 57 -1.94 1.39 18.15
CA ALA A 57 -2.37 0.01 18.00
C ALA A 57 -2.13 -0.83 19.28
N ARG A 58 -1.41 -0.31 20.27
CA ARG A 58 -1.03 -1.03 21.50
C ARG A 58 -0.39 -2.38 21.20
N VAL A 59 0.57 -2.36 20.25
CA VAL A 59 1.24 -3.61 19.84
C VAL A 59 1.95 -4.25 21.01
N GLY A 60 1.74 -5.55 21.16
CA GLY A 60 2.36 -6.39 22.21
C GLY A 60 3.05 -7.63 21.64
N PRO A 61 3.67 -8.46 22.51
CA PRO A 61 4.48 -9.60 22.05
C PRO A 61 3.65 -10.72 21.41
N ASP A 62 2.37 -10.80 21.73
CA ASP A 62 1.47 -11.83 21.20
C ASP A 62 0.81 -11.41 19.86
N ASP A 63 1.08 -10.19 19.41
CA ASP A 63 0.51 -9.69 18.16
C ASP A 63 1.19 -10.28 16.92
N VAL A 64 0.40 -10.35 15.86
CA VAL A 64 0.87 -10.61 14.49
C VAL A 64 0.55 -9.37 13.65
N VAL A 65 1.58 -8.62 13.32
CA VAL A 65 1.46 -7.36 12.57
C VAL A 65 1.54 -7.64 11.08
N TYR A 66 0.52 -7.26 10.34
CA TYR A 66 0.49 -7.33 8.86
C TYR A 66 0.65 -5.92 8.29
N ASP A 67 1.69 -5.72 7.47
CA ASP A 67 1.99 -4.44 6.82
C ASP A 67 1.68 -4.56 5.33
N LEU A 68 0.58 -3.92 4.89
CA LEU A 68 0.10 -4.00 3.52
C LEU A 68 0.71 -2.87 2.68
N GLY A 69 1.65 -3.22 1.80
CA GLY A 69 2.56 -2.30 1.15
C GLY A 69 3.75 -1.96 2.06
N CYS A 70 4.44 -2.99 2.52
CA CYS A 70 5.42 -2.86 3.61
C CYS A 70 6.69 -2.08 3.23
N GLY A 71 6.88 -1.77 1.95
CA GLY A 71 8.05 -1.05 1.50
C GLY A 71 9.34 -1.72 1.95
N ASP A 72 10.17 -0.99 2.68
CA ASP A 72 11.43 -1.48 3.22
C ASP A 72 11.31 -2.24 4.56
N ALA A 73 10.09 -2.62 4.96
CA ALA A 73 9.76 -3.33 6.20
C ALA A 73 10.12 -2.59 7.51
N ARG A 74 10.35 -1.26 7.47
CA ARG A 74 10.71 -0.50 8.70
C ARG A 74 9.67 -0.62 9.80
N PHE A 75 8.40 -0.67 9.44
CA PHE A 75 7.30 -0.82 10.37
C PHE A 75 7.40 -2.16 11.13
N LEU A 76 7.55 -3.25 10.39
CA LEU A 76 7.67 -4.60 10.95
C LEU A 76 8.92 -4.78 11.79
N VAL A 77 10.06 -4.27 11.30
CA VAL A 77 11.32 -4.34 12.06
C VAL A 77 11.23 -3.55 13.36
N THR A 78 10.60 -2.36 13.33
CA THR A 78 10.38 -1.56 14.53
C THR A 78 9.45 -2.27 15.51
N ALA A 79 8.32 -2.82 15.02
CA ALA A 79 7.36 -3.55 15.82
C ALA A 79 8.00 -4.76 16.51
N ALA A 80 8.71 -5.60 15.75
CA ALA A 80 9.36 -6.79 16.30
C ALA A 80 10.47 -6.46 17.30
N LYS A 81 11.30 -5.41 17.03
CA LYS A 81 12.36 -4.98 17.97
C LYS A 81 11.83 -4.42 19.27
N LYS A 82 10.79 -3.57 19.20
CA LYS A 82 10.27 -2.88 20.39
C LYS A 82 9.31 -3.73 21.19
N HIS A 83 8.48 -4.54 20.52
CA HIS A 83 7.37 -5.23 21.17
C HIS A 83 7.49 -6.75 21.14
N GLY A 84 8.49 -7.31 20.42
CA GLY A 84 8.70 -8.78 20.36
C GLY A 84 7.67 -9.53 19.52
N CYS A 85 6.78 -8.84 18.80
CA CYS A 85 5.72 -9.41 17.98
C CYS A 85 6.26 -10.13 16.72
N ARG A 86 5.38 -10.85 16.04
CA ARG A 86 5.63 -11.39 14.71
C ARG A 86 5.07 -10.45 13.65
N GLY A 87 5.56 -10.57 12.39
CA GLY A 87 5.10 -9.73 11.31
C GLY A 87 5.08 -10.42 9.95
N VAL A 88 4.17 -9.97 9.09
CA VAL A 88 4.09 -10.35 7.68
C VAL A 88 3.96 -9.07 6.86
N GLY A 89 4.88 -8.87 5.92
CA GLY A 89 4.86 -7.73 4.99
C GLY A 89 4.48 -8.17 3.59
N TYR A 90 3.60 -7.42 2.96
CA TYR A 90 3.25 -7.58 1.55
C TYR A 90 3.81 -6.42 0.74
N GLU A 91 4.53 -6.72 -0.33
CA GLU A 91 5.10 -5.71 -1.24
C GLU A 91 5.02 -6.24 -2.67
N ILE A 92 4.47 -5.41 -3.58
CA ILE A 92 4.29 -5.80 -4.98
C ILE A 92 5.56 -5.59 -5.82
N GLN A 93 6.43 -4.64 -5.42
CA GLN A 93 7.63 -4.30 -6.18
C GLN A 93 8.80 -5.23 -5.81
N PRO A 94 9.31 -6.09 -6.73
CA PRO A 94 10.33 -7.09 -6.40
C PRO A 94 11.60 -6.51 -5.79
N HIS A 95 12.06 -5.35 -6.31
CA HIS A 95 13.26 -4.69 -5.82
C HIS A 95 13.08 -4.09 -4.41
N VAL A 96 11.87 -3.61 -4.08
CA VAL A 96 11.54 -3.11 -2.74
C VAL A 96 11.36 -4.27 -1.76
N ALA A 97 10.71 -5.36 -2.18
CA ALA A 97 10.60 -6.58 -1.39
C ALA A 97 11.98 -7.18 -1.07
N ALA A 98 12.93 -7.13 -2.01
CA ALA A 98 14.31 -7.54 -1.77
C ALA A 98 14.99 -6.66 -0.70
N LEU A 99 14.80 -5.33 -0.75
CA LEU A 99 15.28 -4.39 0.26
C LEU A 99 14.67 -4.69 1.64
N ALA A 100 13.37 -4.98 1.69
CA ALA A 100 12.68 -5.39 2.92
C ALA A 100 13.29 -6.65 3.54
N ARG A 101 13.52 -7.70 2.73
CA ARG A 101 14.14 -8.95 3.18
C ARG A 101 15.57 -8.72 3.69
N GLN A 102 16.34 -7.88 3.00
CA GLN A 102 17.67 -7.50 3.44
C GLN A 102 17.63 -6.83 4.83
N ARG A 103 16.76 -5.83 5.01
CA ARG A 103 16.61 -5.13 6.31
C ARG A 103 16.19 -6.07 7.44
N VAL A 104 15.27 -7.00 7.16
CA VAL A 104 14.85 -8.03 8.15
C VAL A 104 16.04 -8.93 8.53
N ALA A 105 16.84 -9.36 7.56
CA ALA A 105 18.03 -10.20 7.80
C ALA A 105 19.10 -9.45 8.60
N GLU A 106 19.42 -8.20 8.23
CA GLU A 106 20.35 -7.33 8.96
C GLU A 106 19.93 -7.06 10.41
N ALA A 107 18.62 -7.04 10.64
CA ALA A 107 18.05 -6.90 11.98
C ALA A 107 18.05 -8.21 12.80
N GLY A 108 18.38 -9.36 12.20
CA GLY A 108 18.32 -10.68 12.83
C GLY A 108 16.90 -11.16 13.11
N LEU A 109 15.92 -10.74 12.32
CA LEU A 109 14.49 -10.96 12.57
C LEU A 109 13.83 -11.93 11.58
N GLY A 110 14.61 -12.70 10.79
CA GLY A 110 14.09 -13.59 9.76
C GLY A 110 13.14 -14.70 10.27
N GLU A 111 13.26 -15.10 11.54
CA GLU A 111 12.33 -16.07 12.13
C GLU A 111 11.02 -15.44 12.64
N ARG A 112 10.97 -14.10 12.70
CA ARG A 112 9.80 -13.36 13.21
C ARG A 112 9.03 -12.62 12.14
N ILE A 113 9.71 -12.25 11.03
CA ILE A 113 9.15 -11.43 9.97
C ILE A 113 9.27 -12.16 8.64
N GLU A 114 8.14 -12.34 7.98
CA GLU A 114 8.03 -12.87 6.62
C GLU A 114 7.73 -11.73 5.64
N ILE A 115 8.41 -11.67 4.49
CA ILE A 115 8.13 -10.72 3.40
C ILE A 115 7.62 -11.48 2.18
N ARG A 116 6.37 -11.20 1.81
CA ARG A 116 5.67 -11.75 0.65
C ARG A 116 5.68 -10.76 -0.50
N GLU A 117 6.20 -11.19 -1.63
CA GLU A 117 6.13 -10.46 -2.88
C GLU A 117 4.80 -10.81 -3.55
N GLN A 118 3.80 -9.93 -3.39
CA GLN A 118 2.43 -10.23 -3.77
C GLN A 118 1.63 -8.95 -4.00
N ASP A 119 0.74 -8.99 -5.01
CA ASP A 119 -0.29 -7.96 -5.19
C ASP A 119 -1.40 -8.18 -4.15
N LEU A 120 -1.77 -7.12 -3.43
CA LEU A 120 -2.87 -7.15 -2.44
C LEU A 120 -4.24 -7.45 -3.08
N PHE A 121 -4.37 -7.27 -4.40
CA PHE A 121 -5.63 -7.35 -5.14
C PHE A 121 -5.68 -8.51 -6.14
N ASP A 122 -4.77 -9.48 -6.04
CA ASP A 122 -4.76 -10.68 -6.90
C ASP A 122 -5.79 -11.75 -6.50
N GLY A 123 -6.54 -11.51 -5.42
CA GLY A 123 -7.56 -12.42 -4.90
C GLY A 123 -7.02 -13.54 -4.01
N THR A 124 -5.74 -13.54 -3.68
CA THR A 124 -5.10 -14.55 -2.83
C THR A 124 -4.66 -14.02 -1.46
N LEU A 125 -4.94 -12.74 -1.17
CA LEU A 125 -4.60 -12.10 0.09
C LEU A 125 -5.31 -12.78 1.27
N ASP A 126 -4.54 -13.26 2.24
CA ASP A 126 -5.06 -13.81 3.50
C ASP A 126 -4.47 -13.07 4.69
N ILE A 127 -5.29 -12.23 5.33
CA ILE A 127 -4.93 -11.46 6.52
C ILE A 127 -5.62 -11.95 7.80
N ARG A 128 -6.39 -13.05 7.74
CA ARG A 128 -7.14 -13.59 8.91
C ARG A 128 -6.28 -13.83 10.15
N PRO A 129 -4.98 -14.23 10.05
CA PRO A 129 -4.14 -14.37 11.22
C PRO A 129 -3.69 -13.04 11.86
N ALA A 130 -3.89 -11.90 11.19
CA ALA A 130 -3.45 -10.62 11.70
C ALA A 130 -4.23 -10.19 12.95
N THR A 131 -3.53 -9.58 13.90
CA THR A 131 -4.11 -8.88 15.04
C THR A 131 -3.98 -7.37 14.91
N VAL A 132 -2.99 -6.94 14.15
CA VAL A 132 -2.75 -5.55 13.76
C VAL A 132 -2.47 -5.49 12.29
N VAL A 133 -3.10 -4.56 11.60
CA VAL A 133 -2.82 -4.24 10.19
C VAL A 133 -2.34 -2.79 10.09
N THR A 134 -1.29 -2.57 9.32
CA THR A 134 -0.72 -1.24 9.09
C THR A 134 -0.84 -0.85 7.63
N LEU A 135 -1.15 0.44 7.38
CA LEU A 135 -1.46 0.97 6.06
C LEU A 135 -0.75 2.32 5.83
N PHE A 136 -0.14 2.44 4.68
CA PHE A 136 0.19 3.72 4.06
C PHE A 136 -0.16 3.67 2.57
N LEU A 137 -1.44 3.45 2.30
CA LEU A 137 -1.99 3.33 0.95
C LEU A 137 -2.94 4.49 0.66
N LEU A 138 -3.19 4.76 -0.63
CA LEU A 138 -4.16 5.77 -1.03
C LEU A 138 -5.58 5.42 -0.54
N PRO A 139 -6.44 6.41 -0.28
CA PRO A 139 -7.79 6.20 0.29
C PRO A 139 -8.62 5.17 -0.47
N GLN A 140 -8.58 5.19 -1.80
CA GLN A 140 -9.31 4.23 -2.63
C GLN A 140 -8.82 2.78 -2.46
N LEU A 141 -7.55 2.57 -2.13
CA LEU A 141 -7.01 1.24 -1.86
C LEU A 141 -7.41 0.76 -0.47
N ASN A 142 -7.44 1.67 0.52
CA ASN A 142 -7.96 1.35 1.86
C ASN A 142 -9.41 0.87 1.78
N VAL A 143 -10.25 1.53 0.97
CA VAL A 143 -11.65 1.14 0.75
C VAL A 143 -11.76 -0.21 0.05
N LYS A 144 -10.91 -0.48 -0.95
CA LYS A 144 -10.87 -1.78 -1.65
C LYS A 144 -10.53 -2.96 -0.72
N LEU A 145 -9.80 -2.70 0.38
CA LEU A 145 -9.41 -3.71 1.36
C LEU A 145 -10.47 -3.97 2.45
N ILE A 146 -11.58 -3.22 2.47
CA ILE A 146 -12.65 -3.40 3.48
C ILE A 146 -13.16 -4.85 3.54
N PRO A 147 -13.42 -5.57 2.43
CA PRO A 147 -13.84 -6.97 2.50
C PRO A 147 -12.83 -7.85 3.24
N GLU A 148 -11.53 -7.63 3.05
CA GLU A 148 -10.48 -8.37 3.73
C GLU A 148 -10.44 -8.04 5.23
N PHE A 149 -10.61 -6.76 5.59
CA PHE A 149 -10.66 -6.34 6.99
C PHE A 149 -11.85 -6.92 7.75
N GLN A 150 -12.96 -7.21 7.07
CA GLN A 150 -14.12 -7.87 7.67
C GLN A 150 -13.86 -9.35 7.98
N THR A 151 -12.81 -9.96 7.43
CA THR A 151 -12.41 -11.33 7.76
C THR A 151 -11.56 -11.44 9.03
N LEU A 152 -11.07 -10.30 9.53
CA LEU A 152 -10.27 -10.24 10.74
C LEU A 152 -11.11 -10.61 11.97
N ARG A 153 -10.47 -11.23 12.95
CA ARG A 153 -11.11 -11.52 14.24
C ARG A 153 -11.55 -10.24 14.96
N PRO A 154 -12.64 -10.26 15.73
CA PRO A 154 -13.03 -9.13 16.56
C PRO A 154 -11.91 -8.66 17.47
N GLY A 155 -11.75 -7.34 17.60
CA GLY A 155 -10.68 -6.72 18.39
C GLY A 155 -9.35 -6.59 17.63
N SER A 156 -9.26 -6.99 16.35
CA SER A 156 -8.12 -6.65 15.52
C SER A 156 -8.07 -5.15 15.24
N ARG A 157 -6.87 -4.58 15.17
CA ARG A 157 -6.65 -3.16 15.02
C ARG A 157 -6.05 -2.85 13.66
N ILE A 158 -6.56 -1.82 13.00
CA ILE A 158 -6.07 -1.34 11.71
C ILE A 158 -5.60 0.09 11.93
N VAL A 159 -4.35 0.40 11.61
CA VAL A 159 -3.79 1.75 11.73
C VAL A 159 -3.33 2.25 10.38
N SER A 160 -3.61 3.52 10.06
CA SER A 160 -3.26 4.12 8.78
C SER A 160 -2.56 5.47 8.97
N PHE A 161 -1.52 5.68 8.16
CA PHE A 161 -0.80 6.93 8.05
C PHE A 161 -1.41 7.80 6.96
N LEU A 162 -1.76 9.04 7.29
CA LEU A 162 -2.32 10.10 6.45
C LEU A 162 -3.73 9.85 5.91
N PHE A 163 -4.07 8.64 5.51
CA PHE A 163 -5.28 8.36 4.74
C PHE A 163 -6.29 7.57 5.56
N ASP A 164 -7.53 8.02 5.51
CA ASP A 164 -8.67 7.36 6.13
C ASP A 164 -9.22 6.21 5.28
N MET A 165 -10.29 5.63 5.77
CA MET A 165 -11.08 4.60 5.11
C MET A 165 -12.51 5.15 4.95
N GLU A 166 -12.82 5.58 3.74
CA GLU A 166 -14.12 6.18 3.42
C GLU A 166 -15.27 5.25 3.83
N GLY A 167 -16.29 5.85 4.45
CA GLY A 167 -17.48 5.11 4.89
C GLY A 167 -17.30 4.29 6.15
N VAL A 168 -16.12 4.30 6.77
CA VAL A 168 -15.84 3.57 8.02
C VAL A 168 -15.40 4.55 9.11
N ARG A 169 -16.13 4.56 10.23
CA ARG A 169 -15.80 5.42 11.37
C ARG A 169 -14.52 4.93 12.04
N PRO A 170 -13.47 5.76 12.17
CA PRO A 170 -12.33 5.41 12.96
C PRO A 170 -12.68 5.38 14.45
N LYS A 171 -12.15 4.43 15.19
CA LYS A 171 -12.23 4.38 16.65
C LYS A 171 -11.41 5.51 17.28
N GLU A 172 -10.29 5.85 16.66
CA GLU A 172 -9.41 6.94 17.04
C GLU A 172 -8.83 7.63 15.81
N SER A 173 -8.78 8.96 15.85
CA SER A 173 -8.08 9.78 14.83
C SER A 173 -7.38 10.92 15.53
N ILE A 174 -6.11 11.08 15.27
CA ILE A 174 -5.27 12.13 15.86
C ILE A 174 -4.55 12.93 14.78
N ILE A 175 -4.36 14.22 15.06
CA ILE A 175 -3.37 15.03 14.36
C ILE A 175 -2.08 14.92 15.15
N TYR A 176 -1.07 14.31 14.52
CA TYR A 176 0.24 14.09 15.12
C TYR A 176 1.26 15.06 14.52
N GLN A 177 1.81 15.89 15.36
CA GLN A 177 2.89 16.80 14.99
C GLN A 177 4.21 16.03 14.96
N MET A 178 4.76 15.83 13.76
CA MET A 178 6.03 15.12 13.59
C MET A 178 7.19 16.02 13.98
N PRO A 179 7.92 15.73 15.08
CA PRO A 179 8.95 16.60 15.61
C PRO A 179 10.08 16.89 14.61
N ASN A 180 10.47 15.85 13.87
CA ASN A 180 11.61 15.91 12.94
C ASN A 180 11.29 16.62 11.61
N LEU A 181 10.04 16.62 11.18
CA LEU A 181 9.63 17.19 9.88
C LEU A 181 8.88 18.52 10.03
N LYS A 182 8.57 18.98 11.24
CA LYS A 182 7.77 20.18 11.54
C LYS A 182 6.46 20.23 10.71
N ARG A 183 5.84 19.07 10.50
CA ARG A 183 4.60 18.90 9.74
C ARG A 183 3.62 18.10 10.56
N ASP A 184 2.36 18.48 10.44
CA ASP A 184 1.28 17.70 10.99
C ASP A 184 0.94 16.54 10.04
N CYS A 185 0.67 15.38 10.58
CA CYS A 185 0.11 14.24 9.86
C CYS A 185 -1.13 13.75 10.60
N ARG A 186 -2.01 13.10 9.87
CA ARG A 186 -3.18 12.46 10.46
C ARG A 186 -2.93 10.97 10.58
N LEU A 187 -3.23 10.42 11.75
CA LEU A 187 -3.18 8.99 12.02
C LEU A 187 -4.58 8.52 12.36
N PHE A 188 -4.94 7.34 11.87
CA PHE A 188 -6.25 6.74 12.07
C PHE A 188 -6.10 5.34 12.64
N MET A 189 -7.04 4.95 13.49
CA MET A 189 -7.15 3.59 13.98
C MET A 189 -8.61 3.13 13.93
N TRP A 190 -8.81 1.93 13.40
CA TRP A 190 -10.07 1.18 13.45
C TRP A 190 -9.88 -0.09 14.26
N GLU A 191 -10.97 -0.62 14.78
CA GLU A 191 -11.03 -1.92 15.45
C GLU A 191 -12.16 -2.74 14.86
N THR A 192 -11.95 -4.02 14.66
CA THR A 192 -12.99 -4.91 14.13
C THR A 192 -13.94 -5.39 15.23
N PRO A 193 -15.26 -5.56 14.94
CA PRO A 193 -15.90 -5.33 13.66
C PRO A 193 -15.95 -3.84 13.29
N LEU A 194 -15.80 -3.52 12.00
CA LEU A 194 -15.79 -2.14 11.51
C LEU A 194 -17.15 -1.48 11.66
N GLU A 195 -17.16 -0.23 12.11
CA GLU A 195 -18.37 0.61 12.17
C GLU A 195 -18.56 1.41 10.89
N PHE A 196 -19.57 1.09 10.11
CA PHE A 196 -19.90 1.83 8.89
C PHE A 196 -20.72 3.08 9.19
N THR A 197 -20.43 4.16 8.45
CA THR A 197 -21.17 5.41 8.55
C THR A 197 -22.22 5.48 7.45
N GLU A 198 -23.45 5.92 7.78
CA GLU A 198 -24.51 6.16 6.78
C GLU A 198 -24.25 7.43 5.95
N ARG A 199 -23.27 8.25 6.33
CA ARG A 199 -22.98 9.53 5.67
C ARG A 199 -21.92 9.37 4.59
N PRO A 200 -22.16 9.95 3.40
CA PRO A 200 -21.16 10.02 2.37
C PRO A 200 -19.93 10.83 2.87
N TRP A 201 -18.76 10.42 2.56
CA TRP A 201 -17.46 11.01 2.92
C TRP A 201 -17.28 12.49 2.57
N TRP A 202 -18.03 12.99 1.62
CA TRP A 202 -18.00 14.40 1.20
C TRP A 202 -18.78 15.34 2.11
N ASP A 203 -19.50 14.86 3.13
CA ASP A 203 -20.14 15.70 4.14
C ASP A 203 -19.13 16.16 5.19
N TRP A 204 -18.19 17.03 4.75
CA TRP A 204 -17.15 17.66 5.58
C TRP A 204 -17.68 18.58 6.69
N ARG A 205 -18.97 18.82 6.78
CA ARG A 205 -19.62 19.74 7.75
C ARG A 205 -19.57 19.26 9.19
N GLY A 206 -19.07 18.06 9.45
CA GLY A 206 -18.93 17.50 10.81
C GLY A 206 -17.54 17.66 11.44
N TRP A 207 -16.56 18.25 10.76
CA TRP A 207 -15.19 18.42 11.25
C TRP A 207 -14.98 19.86 11.75
N ARG A 208 -15.53 20.20 12.92
CA ARG A 208 -15.19 21.40 13.71
C ARG A 208 -14.40 20.99 14.94
#